data_16bbf595d5e82275984ccfe596298667
#
_entry.id   16bbf595d5e82275984ccfe596298667
#
_cell.length_a   1.000
_cell.length_b   1.000
_cell.length_c   1.000
_cell.angle_alpha   90.00
_cell.angle_beta   90.00
_cell.angle_gamma   90.00
#
_symmetry.space_group_name_H-M   'P 1'
#
loop_
_entity.id
_entity.type
_entity.pdbx_description
1 polymer ?
#
loop_
_entity_poly.entity_id
_entity_poly.type
_entity_poly.pdbx_seq_one_letter_code
_entity_poly.pdbx_strand_id
1 'polypeptide(L)'
;MKNRTIIDSLAVAWIRQVLSVVLITGCAGTSALSPSAGVGPSPELPKPQHQFIPTIKIAPAVGWHGDETPTPAPGLMVAAFATQLDHPRWMYRLPNGDVLIAETNAPNRPDDGPGIKGAAMRYFMKRAGAAVASANRITLLRDADHDGFVELRTAFLEGLNSPFGMALIGDTLYVANTDAIWAFRYAPGMVSIADRGAKVFDLPAGSINHHWTKNLLATSDGSRLYVTVGSNSNVAENGIDKEDGRAAILEFDLATKRSRVFATGLRNPNGLAWQPQTGALWTVVNERDEIGNDLVPDYLTSVDDGAFYGWPYSYFGQHVDARVQPQRPDLVAIAKVPDYALGAHTASLGLTFYTVGLFPAHYANGAFVGQHGSWNRNPPSGYQVIFIPFANGVPVGEPETILSGFVNERGEARGRPVGVTTDASGALLVADDVGNCVWRIAPVSDR
;
A
#
# COMPACT_ATOMS: atom_id res chain seq x y z
N MET A 1 50.86 17.86 39.62
CA MET A 1 50.51 16.75 38.70
C MET A 1 49.54 15.75 39.34
N LYS A 2 48.50 16.19 40.12
CA LYS A 2 47.52 15.27 40.75
C LYS A 2 46.05 15.55 40.39
N ASN A 3 45.75 16.57 39.54
CA ASN A 3 44.37 16.93 39.19
C ASN A 3 43.90 16.48 37.78
N ARG A 4 44.75 15.84 36.99
CA ARG A 4 44.35 15.35 35.64
C ARG A 4 43.72 13.95 35.67
N THR A 5 44.05 13.12 36.66
CA THR A 5 43.60 11.71 36.72
C THR A 5 42.17 11.52 37.25
N ILE A 6 41.61 12.53 37.93
CA ILE A 6 40.25 12.44 38.50
C ILE A 6 39.19 12.84 37.46
N ILE A 7 39.48 13.77 36.57
CA ILE A 7 38.56 14.21 35.53
C ILE A 7 38.36 13.13 34.45
N ASP A 8 39.45 12.41 34.11
CA ASP A 8 39.36 11.33 33.11
C ASP A 8 38.58 10.10 33.63
N SER A 9 38.63 9.82 34.93
CA SER A 9 37.85 8.72 35.54
C SER A 9 36.34 9.01 35.66
N LEU A 10 35.97 10.26 35.87
CA LEU A 10 34.58 10.67 35.89
C LEU A 10 33.95 10.72 34.49
N ALA A 11 34.72 11.17 33.49
CA ALA A 11 34.24 11.19 32.10
C ALA A 11 34.04 9.76 31.55
N VAL A 12 34.95 8.82 31.88
CA VAL A 12 34.78 7.40 31.48
C VAL A 12 33.65 6.72 32.23
N ALA A 13 33.38 7.09 33.48
CA ALA A 13 32.21 6.57 34.24
C ALA A 13 30.89 7.07 33.65
N TRP A 14 30.80 8.34 33.27
CA TRP A 14 29.62 8.92 32.61
C TRP A 14 29.39 8.33 31.22
N ILE A 15 30.43 8.12 30.42
CA ILE A 15 30.32 7.48 29.10
C ILE A 15 29.88 6.03 29.26
N ARG A 16 30.35 5.30 30.26
CA ARG A 16 29.88 3.92 30.55
C ARG A 16 28.45 3.86 31.05
N GLN A 17 27.97 4.84 31.86
CA GLN A 17 26.60 4.90 32.28
C GLN A 17 25.67 5.33 31.13
N VAL A 18 26.08 6.25 30.25
CA VAL A 18 25.31 6.62 29.06
C VAL A 18 25.27 5.48 28.04
N LEU A 19 26.37 4.72 27.84
CA LEU A 19 26.37 3.52 27.02
C LEU A 19 25.56 2.37 27.65
N SER A 20 25.49 2.26 28.97
CA SER A 20 24.66 1.24 29.63
C SER A 20 23.15 1.56 29.58
N VAL A 21 22.78 2.83 29.44
CA VAL A 21 21.38 3.26 29.24
C VAL A 21 20.93 3.02 27.77
N VAL A 22 21.87 2.94 26.83
CA VAL A 22 21.55 2.62 25.41
C VAL A 22 21.44 1.10 25.16
N LEU A 23 21.84 0.28 26.13
CA LEU A 23 21.65 -1.18 26.12
C LEU A 23 20.46 -1.66 26.96
N ILE A 24 19.54 -0.79 27.33
CA ILE A 24 18.17 -1.22 27.59
C ILE A 24 17.63 -1.56 26.19
N THR A 25 17.81 -2.80 25.77
CA THR A 25 16.88 -3.46 24.86
C THR A 25 15.53 -3.31 25.49
N GLY A 26 14.87 -2.18 25.21
CA GLY A 26 13.48 -2.01 25.53
C GLY A 26 12.81 -3.26 25.00
N CYS A 27 12.10 -4.00 25.83
CA CYS A 27 11.21 -5.04 25.39
C CYS A 27 10.22 -4.36 24.44
N ALA A 28 10.57 -4.30 23.16
CA ALA A 28 9.61 -3.98 22.12
C ALA A 28 8.49 -5.00 22.32
N GLY A 29 7.29 -4.52 22.67
CA GLY A 29 6.17 -5.40 22.96
C GLY A 29 6.04 -6.41 21.82
N THR A 30 5.65 -7.63 22.16
CA THR A 30 5.22 -8.62 21.18
C THR A 30 3.72 -8.55 21.03
N SER A 31 3.21 -8.94 19.86
CA SER A 31 1.79 -9.17 19.65
C SER A 31 1.24 -10.12 20.72
N ALA A 32 0.10 -9.77 21.30
CA ALA A 32 -0.58 -10.58 22.30
C ALA A 32 -1.72 -11.41 21.69
N LEU A 33 -2.24 -10.97 20.54
CA LEU A 33 -3.32 -11.67 19.84
C LEU A 33 -2.80 -12.70 18.85
N SER A 34 -3.58 -13.75 18.63
CA SER A 34 -3.37 -14.65 17.50
C SER A 34 -3.52 -13.88 16.18
N PRO A 35 -2.82 -14.24 15.10
CA PRO A 35 -2.95 -13.56 13.81
C PRO A 35 -4.40 -13.48 13.29
N SER A 36 -5.24 -14.47 13.55
CA SER A 36 -6.64 -14.50 13.13
C SER A 36 -7.56 -13.62 13.98
N ALA A 37 -7.25 -13.34 15.24
CA ALA A 37 -8.14 -12.57 16.12
C ALA A 37 -8.36 -11.11 15.64
N GLY A 38 -7.36 -10.52 14.98
CA GLY A 38 -7.43 -9.17 14.40
C GLY A 38 -7.90 -9.12 12.94
N VAL A 39 -8.52 -10.19 12.41
CA VAL A 39 -8.91 -10.34 11.01
C VAL A 39 -10.40 -10.68 10.90
N GLY A 40 -11.02 -10.34 9.78
CA GLY A 40 -12.42 -10.67 9.52
C GLY A 40 -13.41 -9.53 9.77
N PRO A 41 -14.72 -9.81 9.66
CA PRO A 41 -15.76 -8.78 9.80
C PRO A 41 -15.99 -8.33 11.25
N SER A 42 -15.49 -9.07 12.23
CA SER A 42 -15.64 -8.79 13.67
C SER A 42 -14.33 -9.03 14.41
N PRO A 43 -13.28 -8.21 14.15
CA PRO A 43 -11.97 -8.42 14.74
C PRO A 43 -11.98 -8.14 16.25
N GLU A 44 -11.09 -8.83 16.98
CA GLU A 44 -10.78 -8.46 18.33
C GLU A 44 -9.89 -7.20 18.36
N LEU A 45 -10.36 -6.14 19.01
CA LEU A 45 -9.64 -4.89 19.15
C LEU A 45 -9.18 -4.73 20.61
N PRO A 46 -7.89 -4.93 20.91
CA PRO A 46 -7.38 -4.77 22.26
C PRO A 46 -7.35 -3.29 22.68
N LYS A 47 -7.09 -3.03 23.96
CA LYS A 47 -6.91 -1.64 24.43
C LYS A 47 -5.62 -1.05 23.83
N PRO A 48 -5.63 0.24 23.43
CA PRO A 48 -4.43 0.93 22.99
C PRO A 48 -3.28 0.84 23.98
N GLN A 49 -2.08 0.56 23.48
CA GLN A 49 -0.85 0.49 24.26
C GLN A 49 0.05 1.64 23.86
N HIS A 50 0.12 2.68 24.67
CA HIS A 50 1.03 3.80 24.47
C HIS A 50 2.42 3.42 24.95
N GLN A 51 3.32 3.11 24.03
CA GLN A 51 4.72 2.81 24.33
C GLN A 51 5.55 4.10 24.24
N PHE A 52 6.41 4.34 25.22
CA PHE A 52 7.33 5.48 25.19
C PHE A 52 8.32 5.38 24.01
N ILE A 53 8.73 4.15 23.68
CA ILE A 53 9.52 3.82 22.49
C ILE A 53 8.65 2.92 21.64
N PRO A 54 8.22 3.35 20.43
CA PRO A 54 7.41 2.51 19.56
C PRO A 54 8.19 1.27 19.10
N THR A 55 7.49 0.16 18.89
CA THR A 55 8.08 -1.03 18.29
C THR A 55 8.62 -0.68 16.90
N ILE A 56 9.90 -0.96 16.67
CA ILE A 56 10.53 -0.87 15.36
C ILE A 56 11.10 -2.27 15.03
N LYS A 57 10.46 -2.97 14.11
CA LYS A 57 10.86 -4.30 13.67
C LYS A 57 10.81 -4.35 12.14
N ILE A 58 11.89 -3.87 11.54
CA ILE A 58 12.01 -3.80 10.08
C ILE A 58 12.65 -5.09 9.58
N ALA A 59 12.05 -5.67 8.54
CA ALA A 59 12.69 -6.69 7.73
C ALA A 59 13.67 -6.01 6.74
N PRO A 60 15.00 -6.16 6.89
CA PRO A 60 15.96 -5.60 5.94
C PRO A 60 15.73 -6.16 4.54
N ALA A 61 15.75 -5.30 3.53
CA ALA A 61 15.61 -5.72 2.14
C ALA A 61 16.88 -6.42 1.66
N VAL A 62 16.74 -7.65 1.18
CA VAL A 62 17.83 -8.46 0.60
C VAL A 62 17.58 -8.85 -0.85
N GLY A 63 16.30 -8.79 -1.32
CA GLY A 63 15.92 -9.24 -2.66
C GLY A 63 15.88 -10.77 -2.80
N TRP A 64 15.51 -11.23 -3.99
CA TRP A 64 15.53 -12.63 -4.39
C TRP A 64 16.88 -12.99 -5.01
N HIS A 65 17.39 -14.19 -4.72
CA HIS A 65 18.66 -14.65 -5.23
C HIS A 65 18.50 -15.93 -6.07
N GLY A 66 19.18 -15.96 -7.21
CA GLY A 66 19.13 -17.13 -8.10
C GLY A 66 17.70 -17.46 -8.53
N ASP A 67 17.30 -18.72 -8.35
CA ASP A 67 15.98 -19.22 -8.72
C ASP A 67 14.96 -19.16 -7.57
N GLU A 68 15.24 -18.38 -6.52
CA GLU A 68 14.29 -18.21 -5.40
C GLU A 68 12.99 -17.56 -5.88
N THR A 69 11.85 -18.07 -5.43
CA THR A 69 10.52 -17.55 -5.69
C THR A 69 9.70 -17.47 -4.40
N PRO A 70 8.64 -16.67 -4.35
CA PRO A 70 7.64 -16.78 -3.29
C PRO A 70 7.00 -18.16 -3.29
N THR A 71 6.35 -18.51 -2.20
CA THR A 71 5.66 -19.77 -2.01
C THR A 71 4.17 -19.62 -2.34
N PRO A 72 3.65 -20.24 -3.40
CA PRO A 72 2.23 -20.19 -3.74
C PRO A 72 1.40 -21.14 -2.85
N ALA A 73 0.09 -20.90 -2.78
CA ALA A 73 -0.86 -21.82 -2.15
C ALA A 73 -0.89 -23.17 -2.88
N PRO A 74 -1.30 -24.26 -2.20
CA PRO A 74 -1.42 -25.58 -2.82
C PRO A 74 -2.31 -25.55 -4.08
N GLY A 75 -1.87 -26.23 -5.14
CA GLY A 75 -2.55 -26.23 -6.44
C GLY A 75 -2.28 -25.00 -7.33
N LEU A 76 -1.49 -24.06 -6.83
CA LEU A 76 -1.02 -22.91 -7.61
C LEU A 76 0.49 -23.02 -7.88
N MET A 77 0.92 -22.37 -8.93
CA MET A 77 2.34 -22.19 -9.29
C MET A 77 2.66 -20.70 -9.40
N VAL A 78 3.91 -20.35 -9.18
CA VAL A 78 4.42 -18.99 -9.33
C VAL A 78 5.62 -18.99 -10.25
N ALA A 79 5.69 -17.97 -11.12
CA ALA A 79 6.84 -17.69 -11.97
C ALA A 79 7.11 -16.18 -12.02
N ALA A 80 8.32 -15.79 -12.38
CA ALA A 80 8.61 -14.39 -12.66
C ALA A 80 7.99 -14.01 -14.02
N PHE A 81 7.08 -13.03 -14.03
CA PHE A 81 6.52 -12.44 -15.24
C PHE A 81 7.50 -11.41 -15.85
N ALA A 82 8.09 -10.59 -15.00
CA ALA A 82 9.15 -9.67 -15.38
C ALA A 82 10.11 -9.46 -14.21
N THR A 83 11.41 -9.38 -14.49
CA THR A 83 12.47 -9.12 -13.51
C THR A 83 13.23 -7.85 -13.86
N GLN A 84 14.14 -7.39 -12.98
CA GLN A 84 14.98 -6.22 -13.24
C GLN A 84 14.17 -4.95 -13.54
N LEU A 85 13.03 -4.79 -12.87
CA LEU A 85 12.26 -3.55 -12.86
C LEU A 85 12.84 -2.61 -11.78
N ASP A 86 12.54 -1.32 -11.87
CA ASP A 86 12.96 -0.34 -10.87
C ASP A 86 11.81 -0.04 -9.90
N HIS A 87 11.70 -0.80 -8.81
CA HIS A 87 10.72 -0.60 -7.76
C HIS A 87 9.27 -0.57 -8.28
N PRO A 88 8.77 -1.67 -8.92
CA PRO A 88 7.43 -1.75 -9.49
C PRO A 88 6.39 -1.73 -8.37
N ARG A 89 5.40 -0.83 -8.45
CA ARG A 89 4.41 -0.69 -7.37
C ARG A 89 2.98 -0.86 -7.81
N TRP A 90 2.63 -0.39 -9.01
CA TRP A 90 1.26 -0.49 -9.49
C TRP A 90 1.21 -1.03 -10.91
N MET A 91 0.09 -1.66 -11.23
CA MET A 91 -0.11 -2.29 -12.54
C MET A 91 -1.48 -1.94 -13.10
N TYR A 92 -1.57 -1.82 -14.41
CA TYR A 92 -2.82 -1.63 -15.13
C TYR A 92 -2.82 -2.47 -16.38
N ARG A 93 -3.81 -3.35 -16.54
CA ARG A 93 -3.97 -4.15 -17.74
C ARG A 93 -4.78 -3.39 -18.79
N LEU A 94 -4.20 -3.20 -19.96
CA LEU A 94 -4.86 -2.64 -21.14
C LEU A 94 -5.82 -3.65 -21.78
N PRO A 95 -6.84 -3.18 -22.53
CA PRO A 95 -7.82 -4.07 -23.17
C PRO A 95 -7.21 -5.09 -24.16
N ASN A 96 -6.05 -4.78 -24.74
CA ASN A 96 -5.33 -5.68 -25.64
C ASN A 96 -4.43 -6.71 -24.91
N GLY A 97 -4.47 -6.74 -23.60
CA GLY A 97 -3.70 -7.68 -22.77
C GLY A 97 -2.36 -7.14 -22.27
N ASP A 98 -1.82 -6.08 -22.85
CA ASP A 98 -0.58 -5.45 -22.36
C ASP A 98 -0.73 -5.01 -20.90
N VAL A 99 0.35 -5.09 -20.12
CA VAL A 99 0.38 -4.67 -18.73
C VAL A 99 1.31 -3.47 -18.57
N LEU A 100 0.75 -2.38 -18.06
CA LEU A 100 1.51 -1.18 -17.69
C LEU A 100 1.95 -1.29 -16.24
N ILE A 101 3.24 -1.02 -15.99
CA ILE A 101 3.86 -1.08 -14.67
C ILE A 101 4.34 0.31 -14.28
N ALA A 102 3.83 0.84 -13.16
CA ALA A 102 4.40 2.04 -12.56
C ALA A 102 5.68 1.67 -11.78
N GLU A 103 6.82 2.03 -12.35
CA GLU A 103 8.12 1.96 -11.68
C GLU A 103 8.37 3.29 -10.96
N THR A 104 8.21 3.27 -9.63
CA THR A 104 7.96 4.49 -8.89
C THR A 104 8.36 4.38 -7.43
N ASN A 105 8.73 5.50 -6.82
CA ASN A 105 8.93 5.63 -5.38
C ASN A 105 8.53 7.05 -4.93
N ALA A 106 8.66 7.29 -3.62
CA ALA A 106 8.32 8.58 -3.01
C ALA A 106 9.06 9.74 -3.68
N PRO A 107 8.37 10.87 -3.93
CA PRO A 107 9.01 12.09 -4.38
C PRO A 107 9.88 12.68 -3.27
N ASN A 108 10.63 13.75 -3.58
CA ASN A 108 11.32 14.50 -2.55
C ASN A 108 10.31 15.16 -1.60
N ARG A 109 10.46 14.92 -0.29
CA ARG A 109 9.56 15.37 0.79
C ARG A 109 10.38 16.01 1.90
N PRO A 110 10.91 17.24 1.73
CA PRO A 110 11.88 17.84 2.64
C PRO A 110 11.34 18.07 4.05
N ASP A 111 10.02 18.31 4.19
CA ASP A 111 9.38 18.60 5.47
C ASP A 111 8.71 17.35 6.11
N ASP A 112 8.80 16.17 5.46
CA ASP A 112 8.28 14.93 6.02
C ASP A 112 9.25 14.35 7.04
N GLY A 113 8.85 14.37 8.31
CA GLY A 113 9.67 13.85 9.42
C GLY A 113 10.97 14.61 9.67
N PRO A 114 10.93 15.91 10.02
CA PRO A 114 12.12 16.65 10.38
C PRO A 114 12.76 16.16 11.69
N GLY A 115 14.03 16.51 11.92
CA GLY A 115 14.74 16.27 13.16
C GLY A 115 15.26 14.83 13.35
N ILE A 116 15.60 14.48 14.61
CA ILE A 116 16.27 13.20 14.95
C ILE A 116 15.35 11.99 14.69
N LYS A 117 14.05 12.08 15.02
CA LYS A 117 13.05 11.01 14.76
C LYS A 117 12.99 10.73 13.25
N GLY A 118 12.93 11.78 12.43
CA GLY A 118 12.90 11.61 10.97
C GLY A 118 14.20 11.06 10.40
N ALA A 119 15.36 11.46 10.95
CA ALA A 119 16.65 10.89 10.54
C ALA A 119 16.74 9.39 10.86
N ALA A 120 16.30 8.97 12.04
CA ALA A 120 16.21 7.56 12.42
C ALA A 120 15.25 6.80 11.48
N MET A 121 14.07 7.36 11.20
CA MET A 121 13.09 6.76 10.28
C MET A 121 13.68 6.60 8.88
N ARG A 122 14.35 7.61 8.32
CA ARG A 122 15.03 7.50 7.01
C ARG A 122 16.09 6.39 6.99
N TYR A 123 16.85 6.23 8.07
CA TYR A 123 17.81 5.11 8.19
C TYR A 123 17.11 3.76 8.12
N PHE A 124 16.00 3.60 8.85
CA PHE A 124 15.23 2.36 8.84
C PHE A 124 14.54 2.11 7.49
N MET A 125 13.97 3.14 6.88
CA MET A 125 13.35 3.04 5.56
C MET A 125 14.37 2.67 4.47
N LYS A 126 15.62 3.17 4.59
CA LYS A 126 16.71 2.74 3.71
C LYS A 126 16.99 1.23 3.86
N ARG A 127 17.03 0.71 5.08
CA ARG A 127 17.21 -0.74 5.31
C ARG A 127 16.02 -1.56 4.81
N ALA A 128 14.83 -1.01 4.82
CA ALA A 128 13.62 -1.65 4.29
C ALA A 128 13.53 -1.67 2.75
N GLY A 129 14.50 -1.07 2.05
CA GLY A 129 14.49 -0.97 0.59
C GLY A 129 13.68 0.21 0.02
N ALA A 130 13.08 1.06 0.87
CA ALA A 130 12.20 2.13 0.43
C ALA A 130 12.91 3.46 0.10
N ALA A 131 14.24 3.54 0.20
CA ALA A 131 14.99 4.77 -0.06
C ALA A 131 15.69 4.77 -1.43
N VAL A 132 15.13 4.10 -2.41
CA VAL A 132 15.59 4.16 -3.80
C VAL A 132 14.96 5.38 -4.50
N ALA A 133 15.65 5.94 -5.48
CA ALA A 133 15.09 7.01 -6.30
C ALA A 133 13.90 6.49 -7.11
N SER A 134 12.88 7.33 -7.34
CA SER A 134 11.78 6.99 -8.23
C SER A 134 12.28 6.95 -9.67
N ALA A 135 11.98 5.88 -10.40
CA ALA A 135 12.26 5.77 -11.83
C ALA A 135 11.38 6.73 -12.65
N ASN A 136 10.24 7.16 -12.08
CA ASN A 136 9.34 8.14 -12.70
C ASN A 136 8.87 7.75 -14.10
N ARG A 137 8.64 6.45 -14.33
CA ARG A 137 8.21 5.93 -15.61
C ARG A 137 7.10 4.89 -15.49
N ILE A 138 6.43 4.66 -16.57
CA ILE A 138 5.54 3.52 -16.79
C ILE A 138 6.19 2.63 -17.85
N THR A 139 6.37 1.36 -17.52
CA THR A 139 6.90 0.33 -18.42
C THR A 139 5.75 -0.52 -18.95
N LEU A 140 5.74 -0.79 -20.23
CA LEU A 140 4.82 -1.72 -20.88
C LEU A 140 5.47 -3.09 -20.97
N LEU A 141 4.71 -4.10 -20.56
CA LEU A 141 5.01 -5.51 -20.73
C LEU A 141 3.95 -6.14 -21.63
N ARG A 142 4.39 -6.84 -22.66
CA ARG A 142 3.52 -7.58 -23.59
C ARG A 142 3.92 -9.04 -23.60
N ASP A 143 2.95 -9.89 -23.30
CA ASP A 143 2.93 -11.33 -23.50
C ASP A 143 2.02 -11.56 -24.71
N ALA A 144 2.63 -11.75 -25.89
CA ALA A 144 1.93 -11.66 -27.17
C ALA A 144 1.15 -12.94 -27.51
N ASP A 145 1.61 -14.10 -27.04
CA ASP A 145 0.98 -15.40 -27.27
C ASP A 145 0.26 -15.97 -26.03
N HIS A 146 0.28 -15.19 -24.92
CA HIS A 146 -0.39 -15.51 -23.64
C HIS A 146 0.14 -16.77 -22.96
N ASP A 147 1.42 -17.09 -23.15
CA ASP A 147 2.08 -18.23 -22.51
C ASP A 147 2.61 -17.91 -21.08
N GLY A 148 2.58 -16.63 -20.70
CA GLY A 148 3.01 -16.14 -19.40
C GLY A 148 4.45 -15.63 -19.36
N PHE A 149 5.10 -15.50 -20.53
CA PHE A 149 6.39 -14.88 -20.69
C PHE A 149 6.26 -13.55 -21.46
N VAL A 150 7.11 -12.59 -21.13
CA VAL A 150 7.08 -11.26 -21.75
C VAL A 150 8.06 -11.20 -22.90
N GLU A 151 7.57 -11.07 -24.14
CA GLU A 151 8.41 -10.91 -25.35
C GLU A 151 8.81 -9.46 -25.57
N LEU A 152 7.98 -8.50 -25.13
CA LEU A 152 8.27 -7.08 -25.31
C LEU A 152 8.21 -6.32 -24.00
N ARG A 153 9.31 -5.64 -23.70
CA ARG A 153 9.40 -4.67 -22.60
C ARG A 153 9.90 -3.33 -23.13
N THR A 154 9.13 -2.26 -22.88
CA THR A 154 9.52 -0.89 -23.31
C THR A 154 9.19 0.13 -22.24
N ALA A 155 9.93 1.25 -22.19
CA ALA A 155 9.51 2.44 -21.47
C ALA A 155 8.31 3.05 -22.23
N PHE A 156 7.12 2.98 -21.62
CA PHE A 156 5.87 3.43 -22.23
C PHE A 156 5.65 4.94 -22.04
N LEU A 157 5.90 5.44 -20.83
CA LEU A 157 5.89 6.85 -20.46
C LEU A 157 7.06 7.14 -19.53
N GLU A 158 7.75 8.25 -19.76
CA GLU A 158 8.89 8.70 -18.96
C GLU A 158 8.72 10.14 -18.50
N GLY A 159 9.57 10.57 -17.56
CA GLY A 159 9.56 11.95 -17.05
C GLY A 159 8.32 12.31 -16.23
N LEU A 160 7.68 11.34 -15.63
CA LEU A 160 6.54 11.51 -14.74
C LEU A 160 7.01 11.95 -13.32
N ASN A 161 6.06 12.25 -12.42
CA ASN A 161 6.34 12.61 -11.04
C ASN A 161 5.75 11.58 -10.08
N SER A 162 6.53 10.56 -9.72
CA SER A 162 6.09 9.46 -8.86
C SER A 162 4.70 8.93 -9.29
N PRO A 163 4.56 8.39 -10.52
CA PRO A 163 3.29 7.91 -11.05
C PRO A 163 2.81 6.69 -10.25
N PHE A 164 1.49 6.51 -10.16
CA PHE A 164 0.93 5.35 -9.47
C PHE A 164 -0.30 4.79 -10.21
N GLY A 165 -1.49 5.33 -9.96
CA GLY A 165 -2.73 4.85 -10.55
C GLY A 165 -2.86 5.19 -12.04
N MET A 166 -3.50 4.29 -12.78
CA MET A 166 -3.77 4.43 -14.21
C MET A 166 -5.19 4.02 -14.53
N ALA A 167 -5.81 4.69 -15.52
CA ALA A 167 -7.12 4.32 -16.04
C ALA A 167 -7.21 4.70 -17.53
N LEU A 168 -7.73 3.81 -18.36
CA LEU A 168 -8.00 4.08 -19.76
C LEU A 168 -9.50 4.33 -19.97
N ILE A 169 -9.83 5.46 -20.60
CA ILE A 169 -11.21 5.82 -20.98
C ILE A 169 -11.19 6.18 -22.46
N GLY A 170 -11.81 5.36 -23.29
CA GLY A 170 -11.77 5.53 -24.74
C GLY A 170 -10.32 5.46 -25.26
N ASP A 171 -9.87 6.53 -25.88
CA ASP A 171 -8.51 6.70 -26.40
C ASP A 171 -7.60 7.54 -25.48
N THR A 172 -7.99 7.74 -24.24
CA THR A 172 -7.25 8.58 -23.28
C THR A 172 -6.80 7.76 -22.08
N LEU A 173 -5.48 7.63 -21.90
CA LEU A 173 -4.86 7.07 -20.72
C LEU A 173 -4.65 8.16 -19.68
N TYR A 174 -5.32 8.03 -18.55
CA TYR A 174 -5.11 8.87 -17.38
C TYR A 174 -4.07 8.23 -16.47
N VAL A 175 -3.13 9.06 -15.99
CA VAL A 175 -2.08 8.67 -15.05
C VAL A 175 -2.11 9.61 -13.86
N ALA A 176 -2.25 9.07 -12.67
CA ALA A 176 -2.10 9.84 -11.44
C ALA A 176 -0.63 9.87 -11.04
N ASN A 177 0.00 11.04 -11.22
CA ASN A 177 1.23 11.40 -10.54
C ASN A 177 0.93 11.75 -9.08
N THR A 178 1.97 11.92 -8.27
CA THR A 178 1.79 12.28 -6.85
C THR A 178 1.07 13.63 -6.66
N ASP A 179 1.15 14.53 -7.62
CA ASP A 179 0.70 15.94 -7.57
C ASP A 179 -0.41 16.29 -8.56
N ALA A 180 -0.68 15.46 -9.55
CA ALA A 180 -1.66 15.76 -10.58
C ALA A 180 -2.11 14.53 -11.36
N ILE A 181 -3.30 14.57 -11.97
CA ILE A 181 -3.72 13.62 -12.99
C ILE A 181 -3.35 14.20 -14.36
N TRP A 182 -2.69 13.37 -15.16
CA TRP A 182 -2.32 13.67 -16.54
C TRP A 182 -3.08 12.78 -17.51
N ALA A 183 -3.45 13.33 -18.66
CA ALA A 183 -4.11 12.64 -19.75
C ALA A 183 -3.17 12.53 -20.95
N PHE A 184 -3.06 11.32 -21.49
CA PHE A 184 -2.23 11.00 -22.65
C PHE A 184 -3.09 10.35 -23.72
N ARG A 185 -2.84 10.69 -24.99
CA ARG A 185 -3.51 10.00 -26.09
C ARG A 185 -2.95 8.58 -26.22
N TYR A 186 -3.84 7.62 -26.28
CA TYR A 186 -3.53 6.19 -26.43
C TYR A 186 -4.23 5.63 -27.68
N ALA A 187 -3.56 4.72 -28.36
CA ALA A 187 -4.17 3.86 -29.37
C ALA A 187 -3.75 2.42 -29.14
N PRO A 188 -4.62 1.42 -29.40
CA PRO A 188 -4.29 0.01 -29.26
C PRO A 188 -3.01 -0.36 -30.00
N GLY A 189 -2.13 -1.11 -29.33
CA GLY A 189 -0.86 -1.57 -29.90
C GLY A 189 0.31 -0.58 -29.78
N MET A 190 0.09 0.64 -29.26
CA MET A 190 1.19 1.56 -28.93
C MET A 190 2.14 0.89 -27.93
N VAL A 191 3.44 1.10 -28.15
CA VAL A 191 4.51 0.59 -27.27
C VAL A 191 5.25 1.71 -26.54
N SER A 192 4.97 2.96 -26.88
CA SER A 192 5.47 4.15 -26.20
C SER A 192 4.60 5.37 -26.50
N ILE A 193 4.60 6.36 -25.61
CA ILE A 193 3.95 7.65 -25.80
C ILE A 193 5.03 8.73 -25.64
N ALA A 194 5.34 9.44 -26.71
CA ALA A 194 6.32 10.54 -26.72
C ALA A 194 5.68 11.90 -26.39
N ASP A 195 4.35 12.00 -26.42
CA ASP A 195 3.62 13.21 -26.08
C ASP A 195 3.77 13.53 -24.59
N ARG A 196 3.90 14.80 -24.25
CA ARG A 196 4.00 15.26 -22.87
C ARG A 196 2.68 15.13 -22.08
N GLY A 197 1.59 14.84 -22.78
CA GLY A 197 0.24 14.81 -22.20
C GLY A 197 -0.26 16.16 -21.74
N ALA A 198 -1.44 16.18 -21.15
CA ALA A 198 -2.08 17.35 -20.59
C ALA A 198 -2.42 17.12 -19.12
N LYS A 199 -2.07 18.07 -18.25
CA LYS A 199 -2.53 18.07 -16.86
C LYS A 199 -4.02 18.37 -16.83
N VAL A 200 -4.81 17.50 -16.20
CA VAL A 200 -6.26 17.65 -16.15
C VAL A 200 -6.79 18.03 -14.78
N PHE A 201 -6.13 17.58 -13.69
CA PHE A 201 -6.50 17.91 -12.32
C PHE A 201 -5.26 18.00 -11.44
N ASP A 202 -5.24 18.95 -10.50
CA ASP A 202 -4.26 19.00 -9.42
C ASP A 202 -4.66 18.04 -8.28
N LEU A 203 -3.67 17.41 -7.65
CA LEU A 203 -3.88 16.53 -6.51
C LEU A 203 -3.15 17.06 -5.27
N PRO A 204 -3.67 16.83 -4.07
CA PRO A 204 -2.99 17.20 -2.84
C PRO A 204 -1.59 16.59 -2.77
N ALA A 205 -0.58 17.44 -2.74
CA ALA A 205 0.84 17.11 -2.67
C ALA A 205 1.55 18.09 -1.70
N GLY A 206 2.79 18.47 -1.97
CA GLY A 206 3.55 19.43 -1.19
C GLY A 206 4.78 18.84 -0.53
N SER A 207 5.40 19.63 0.35
CA SER A 207 6.70 19.31 0.94
C SER A 207 6.64 18.20 2.02
N ILE A 208 5.48 17.95 2.60
CA ILE A 208 5.24 16.81 3.51
C ILE A 208 4.89 15.56 2.71
N ASN A 209 3.73 15.54 2.07
CA ASN A 209 3.21 14.46 1.19
C ASN A 209 3.52 13.04 1.71
N HIS A 210 3.24 12.78 2.99
CA HIS A 210 3.64 11.57 3.72
C HIS A 210 3.17 10.31 3.01
N HIS A 211 1.87 10.19 2.73
CA HIS A 211 1.30 9.16 1.85
C HIS A 211 1.15 9.74 0.44
N TRP A 212 2.16 9.53 -0.38
CA TRP A 212 2.33 10.16 -1.69
C TRP A 212 1.60 9.47 -2.83
N THR A 213 1.25 8.19 -2.67
CA THR A 213 0.58 7.40 -3.70
C THR A 213 -0.82 7.94 -4.00
N LYS A 214 -1.20 7.88 -5.27
CA LYS A 214 -2.52 8.30 -5.78
C LYS A 214 -3.04 7.20 -6.70
N ASN A 215 -3.90 6.32 -6.19
CA ASN A 215 -4.52 5.33 -7.07
C ASN A 215 -5.68 5.94 -7.84
N LEU A 216 -6.00 5.36 -8.99
CA LEU A 216 -6.97 5.89 -9.94
C LEU A 216 -7.93 4.79 -10.40
N LEU A 217 -9.23 5.07 -10.39
CA LEU A 217 -10.26 4.18 -10.89
C LEU A 217 -11.30 4.96 -11.69
N ALA A 218 -11.61 4.51 -12.89
CA ALA A 218 -12.67 5.09 -13.72
C ALA A 218 -14.03 4.44 -13.44
N THR A 219 -15.11 5.20 -13.65
CA THR A 219 -16.46 4.61 -13.78
C THR A 219 -16.56 3.83 -15.08
N SER A 220 -17.45 2.85 -15.13
CA SER A 220 -17.67 2.01 -16.31
C SER A 220 -18.16 2.78 -17.53
N ASP A 221 -18.89 3.90 -17.31
CA ASP A 221 -19.36 4.81 -18.37
C ASP A 221 -18.29 5.83 -18.79
N GLY A 222 -17.14 5.84 -18.13
CA GLY A 222 -16.05 6.76 -18.41
C GLY A 222 -16.32 8.22 -18.04
N SER A 223 -17.37 8.52 -17.27
CA SER A 223 -17.74 9.90 -16.94
C SER A 223 -16.90 10.49 -15.79
N ARG A 224 -16.38 9.64 -14.90
CA ARG A 224 -15.70 10.06 -13.67
C ARG A 224 -14.44 9.25 -13.38
N LEU A 225 -13.54 9.88 -12.60
CA LEU A 225 -12.37 9.26 -11.99
C LEU A 225 -12.47 9.38 -10.47
N TYR A 226 -12.14 8.29 -9.77
CA TYR A 226 -11.96 8.26 -8.33
C TYR A 226 -10.48 8.16 -8.01
N VAL A 227 -10.02 8.94 -7.03
CA VAL A 227 -8.60 9.01 -6.66
C VAL A 227 -8.44 8.86 -5.16
N THR A 228 -7.56 7.96 -4.73
CA THR A 228 -7.17 7.85 -3.32
C THR A 228 -6.14 8.91 -2.96
N VAL A 229 -6.31 9.55 -1.81
CA VAL A 229 -5.35 10.52 -1.26
C VAL A 229 -5.13 10.19 0.21
N GLY A 230 -3.97 9.67 0.55
CA GLY A 230 -3.61 9.37 1.93
C GLY A 230 -3.27 10.63 2.73
N SER A 231 -3.27 10.51 4.06
CA SER A 231 -2.96 11.59 5.00
C SER A 231 -1.52 12.11 4.87
N ASN A 232 -1.25 13.29 5.42
CA ASN A 232 0.10 13.85 5.56
C ASN A 232 0.82 13.43 6.84
N SER A 233 0.19 12.58 7.64
CA SER A 233 0.67 12.27 8.99
C SER A 233 0.15 10.91 9.46
N ASN A 234 0.62 10.43 10.59
CA ASN A 234 0.08 9.25 11.24
C ASN A 234 -1.30 9.54 11.86
N VAL A 235 -1.42 10.62 12.65
CA VAL A 235 -2.64 10.99 13.40
C VAL A 235 -2.85 12.50 13.46
N ALA A 236 -2.60 13.21 12.37
CA ALA A 236 -2.67 14.67 12.23
C ALA A 236 -1.65 15.44 13.10
N GLU A 237 -0.50 14.83 13.45
CA GLU A 237 0.56 15.46 14.24
C GLU A 237 1.23 16.67 13.55
N ASN A 238 1.07 16.81 12.25
CA ASN A 238 1.54 17.98 11.49
C ASN A 238 0.53 19.14 11.47
N GLY A 239 -0.61 18.98 12.14
CA GLY A 239 -1.74 19.91 12.17
C GLY A 239 -2.86 19.48 11.22
N ILE A 240 -4.10 19.64 11.67
CA ILE A 240 -5.30 19.25 10.90
C ILE A 240 -5.46 20.05 9.60
N ASP A 241 -4.92 21.28 9.56
CA ASP A 241 -4.88 22.14 8.37
C ASP A 241 -4.01 21.54 7.24
N LYS A 242 -3.05 20.68 7.55
CA LYS A 242 -2.22 19.97 6.57
C LYS A 242 -2.92 18.77 5.95
N GLU A 243 -4.09 18.42 6.46
CA GLU A 243 -4.88 17.26 6.00
C GLU A 243 -6.03 17.68 5.07
N ASP A 244 -6.09 18.94 4.65
CA ASP A 244 -7.13 19.40 3.72
C ASP A 244 -7.08 18.63 2.39
N GLY A 245 -8.23 18.05 1.97
CA GLY A 245 -8.36 17.19 0.80
C GLY A 245 -7.61 15.85 0.90
N ARG A 246 -7.18 15.44 2.09
CA ARG A 246 -6.43 14.21 2.36
C ARG A 246 -7.19 13.23 3.24
N ALA A 247 -6.62 12.03 3.45
CA ALA A 247 -7.28 10.91 4.11
C ALA A 247 -8.67 10.68 3.51
N ALA A 248 -8.74 10.67 2.16
CA ALA A 248 -9.97 10.80 1.40
C ALA A 248 -9.92 10.03 0.07
N ILE A 249 -11.10 9.82 -0.48
CA ILE A 249 -11.27 9.51 -1.89
C ILE A 249 -11.90 10.73 -2.55
N LEU A 250 -11.27 11.23 -3.63
CA LEU A 250 -11.77 12.32 -4.44
C LEU A 250 -12.48 11.78 -5.68
N GLU A 251 -13.53 12.47 -6.10
CA GLU A 251 -14.23 12.22 -7.35
C GLU A 251 -14.01 13.40 -8.31
N PHE A 252 -13.65 13.09 -9.55
CA PHE A 252 -13.47 14.05 -10.64
C PHE A 252 -14.44 13.78 -11.75
N ASP A 253 -15.24 14.77 -12.12
CA ASP A 253 -16.13 14.76 -13.26
C ASP A 253 -15.40 15.25 -14.51
N LEU A 254 -15.26 14.39 -15.51
CA LEU A 254 -14.44 14.66 -16.70
C LEU A 254 -15.11 15.66 -17.67
N ALA A 255 -16.43 15.74 -17.67
CA ALA A 255 -17.15 16.66 -18.54
C ALA A 255 -17.13 18.09 -17.98
N THR A 256 -17.42 18.25 -16.69
CA THR A 256 -17.50 19.56 -16.04
C THR A 256 -16.15 20.07 -15.54
N LYS A 257 -15.13 19.24 -15.48
CA LYS A 257 -13.82 19.52 -14.91
C LYS A 257 -13.87 19.93 -13.43
N ARG A 258 -14.85 19.43 -12.69
CA ARG A 258 -15.02 19.66 -11.27
C ARG A 258 -14.59 18.47 -10.45
N SER A 259 -14.05 18.74 -9.26
CA SER A 259 -13.73 17.72 -8.26
C SER A 259 -14.54 17.97 -6.99
N ARG A 260 -14.75 16.88 -6.24
CA ARG A 260 -15.30 16.93 -4.88
C ARG A 260 -14.68 15.84 -4.03
N VAL A 261 -14.78 15.99 -2.73
CA VAL A 261 -14.49 14.90 -1.81
C VAL A 261 -15.66 13.92 -1.85
N PHE A 262 -15.36 12.65 -2.14
CA PHE A 262 -16.35 11.57 -2.18
C PHE A 262 -16.54 10.94 -0.80
N ALA A 263 -15.43 10.59 -0.11
CA ALA A 263 -15.43 10.04 1.24
C ALA A 263 -14.20 10.52 2.01
N THR A 264 -14.29 10.57 3.35
CA THR A 264 -13.24 11.07 4.24
C THR A 264 -12.98 10.12 5.40
N GLY A 265 -11.90 10.41 6.16
CA GLY A 265 -11.56 9.62 7.35
C GLY A 265 -10.90 8.29 7.03
N LEU A 266 -10.41 8.10 5.82
CA LEU A 266 -9.66 6.94 5.33
C LEU A 266 -8.16 7.29 5.41
N ARG A 267 -7.44 6.86 6.46
CA ARG A 267 -6.06 7.32 6.72
C ARG A 267 -5.16 7.25 5.48
N ASN A 268 -5.02 6.08 4.90
CA ASN A 268 -4.25 5.88 3.67
C ASN A 268 -4.97 4.87 2.77
N PRO A 269 -6.05 5.28 2.08
CA PRO A 269 -6.71 4.43 1.09
C PRO A 269 -5.76 4.23 -0.08
N ASN A 270 -5.69 3.01 -0.61
CA ASN A 270 -4.78 2.70 -1.71
C ASN A 270 -5.50 1.96 -2.85
N GLY A 271 -5.61 0.63 -2.80
CA GLY A 271 -6.31 -0.14 -3.81
C GLY A 271 -7.77 0.28 -3.94
N LEU A 272 -8.21 0.57 -5.17
CA LEU A 272 -9.62 0.86 -5.51
C LEU A 272 -10.11 -0.17 -6.51
N ALA A 273 -11.32 -0.69 -6.32
CA ALA A 273 -11.96 -1.58 -7.26
C ALA A 273 -13.49 -1.51 -7.17
N TRP A 274 -14.17 -1.72 -8.30
CA TRP A 274 -15.62 -1.94 -8.33
C TRP A 274 -15.91 -3.38 -7.97
N GLN A 275 -16.81 -3.61 -7.00
CA GLN A 275 -17.30 -4.94 -6.70
C GLN A 275 -18.21 -5.42 -7.85
N PRO A 276 -17.90 -6.58 -8.48
CA PRO A 276 -18.50 -6.93 -9.77
C PRO A 276 -20.02 -7.19 -9.73
N GLN A 277 -20.56 -7.65 -8.61
CA GLN A 277 -21.97 -8.01 -8.47
C GLN A 277 -22.85 -6.81 -8.10
N THR A 278 -22.34 -5.92 -7.26
CA THR A 278 -23.10 -4.79 -6.69
C THR A 278 -22.80 -3.46 -7.36
N GLY A 279 -21.64 -3.33 -8.01
CA GLY A 279 -21.13 -2.06 -8.52
C GLY A 279 -20.66 -1.10 -7.42
N ALA A 280 -20.60 -1.53 -6.16
CA ALA A 280 -20.09 -0.71 -5.06
C ALA A 280 -18.59 -0.45 -5.22
N LEU A 281 -18.16 0.75 -4.84
CA LEU A 281 -16.73 1.10 -4.74
C LEU A 281 -16.14 0.48 -3.47
N TRP A 282 -14.99 -0.18 -3.61
CA TRP A 282 -14.24 -0.76 -2.50
C TRP A 282 -12.82 -0.25 -2.46
N THR A 283 -12.26 -0.19 -1.24
CA THR A 283 -10.86 0.19 -1.01
C THR A 283 -10.22 -0.63 0.11
N VAL A 284 -8.90 -0.77 0.05
CA VAL A 284 -8.07 -1.17 1.19
C VAL A 284 -7.43 0.06 1.81
N VAL A 285 -7.36 0.08 3.15
CA VAL A 285 -6.83 1.21 3.91
C VAL A 285 -5.72 0.73 4.83
N ASN A 286 -4.55 1.36 4.71
CA ASN A 286 -3.46 1.20 5.65
C ASN A 286 -3.65 2.16 6.82
N GLU A 287 -3.81 1.60 8.02
CA GLU A 287 -4.19 2.32 9.22
C GLU A 287 -3.00 2.88 10.03
N ARG A 288 -3.32 3.55 11.12
CA ARG A 288 -2.38 4.29 11.98
C ARG A 288 -1.51 3.38 12.83
N ASP A 289 -0.40 3.95 13.26
CA ASP A 289 0.65 3.30 14.03
C ASP A 289 0.73 3.83 15.48
N GLU A 290 1.65 3.25 16.27
CA GLU A 290 2.11 3.75 17.57
C GLU A 290 1.08 3.61 18.73
N ILE A 291 0.11 2.68 18.63
CA ILE A 291 -0.82 2.31 19.72
C ILE A 291 -0.81 0.80 20.02
N GLY A 292 0.27 0.13 19.70
CA GLY A 292 0.53 -1.28 20.00
C GLY A 292 0.74 -2.16 18.79
N ASN A 293 1.19 -3.40 19.01
CA ASN A 293 1.45 -4.36 17.95
C ASN A 293 0.17 -4.91 17.29
N ASP A 294 -0.95 -4.88 17.99
CA ASP A 294 -2.21 -5.47 17.56
C ASP A 294 -3.28 -4.43 17.21
N LEU A 295 -2.90 -3.14 17.13
CA LEU A 295 -3.72 -2.00 16.73
C LEU A 295 -2.94 -1.04 15.80
N VAL A 296 -3.58 -0.50 14.78
CA VAL A 296 -4.96 -0.70 14.31
C VAL A 296 -4.94 -1.67 13.16
N PRO A 297 -5.93 -2.57 13.00
CA PRO A 297 -5.97 -3.40 11.81
C PRO A 297 -6.17 -2.54 10.56
N ASP A 298 -5.39 -2.81 9.51
CA ASP A 298 -5.74 -2.41 8.17
C ASP A 298 -7.10 -2.99 7.79
N TYR A 299 -7.79 -2.43 6.83
CA TYR A 299 -9.11 -2.93 6.48
C TYR A 299 -9.46 -2.84 5.00
N LEU A 300 -10.39 -3.68 4.60
CA LEU A 300 -11.10 -3.65 3.33
C LEU A 300 -12.53 -3.15 3.60
N THR A 301 -13.00 -2.17 2.84
CA THR A 301 -14.35 -1.60 3.05
C THR A 301 -14.98 -1.10 1.75
N SER A 302 -16.31 -1.21 1.71
CA SER A 302 -17.14 -0.48 0.76
C SER A 302 -17.09 1.02 1.05
N VAL A 303 -17.19 1.85 0.02
CA VAL A 303 -17.08 3.31 0.16
C VAL A 303 -18.36 3.98 -0.34
N ASP A 304 -19.06 4.63 0.58
CA ASP A 304 -20.29 5.38 0.27
C ASP A 304 -20.00 6.88 0.09
N ASP A 305 -20.79 7.50 -0.75
CA ASP A 305 -20.77 8.94 -0.98
C ASP A 305 -21.07 9.72 0.30
N GLY A 306 -20.21 10.67 0.65
CA GLY A 306 -20.31 11.50 1.86
C GLY A 306 -19.95 10.79 3.15
N ALA A 307 -19.50 9.52 3.12
CA ALA A 307 -19.17 8.77 4.34
C ALA A 307 -17.88 9.26 5.00
N PHE A 308 -17.84 9.09 6.33
CA PHE A 308 -16.67 9.34 7.17
C PHE A 308 -16.23 8.06 7.88
N TYR A 309 -14.93 7.69 7.79
CA TYR A 309 -14.38 6.43 8.30
C TYR A 309 -13.50 6.58 9.55
N GLY A 310 -13.57 7.73 10.22
CA GLY A 310 -13.03 7.95 11.57
C GLY A 310 -11.71 8.70 11.65
N TRP A 311 -10.76 8.49 10.75
CA TRP A 311 -9.46 9.17 10.84
C TRP A 311 -9.60 10.72 10.74
N PRO A 312 -8.91 11.51 11.58
CA PRO A 312 -7.95 11.08 12.59
C PRO A 312 -8.56 10.81 13.97
N TYR A 313 -9.82 11.15 14.25
CA TYR A 313 -10.46 11.22 15.56
C TYR A 313 -10.80 9.85 16.17
N SER A 314 -11.09 8.87 15.32
CA SER A 314 -11.38 7.50 15.73
C SER A 314 -10.78 6.49 14.73
N TYR A 315 -10.76 5.23 15.12
CA TYR A 315 -10.33 4.11 14.28
C TYR A 315 -11.34 2.98 14.35
N PHE A 316 -11.42 2.18 13.32
CA PHE A 316 -12.33 1.06 13.16
C PHE A 316 -13.74 1.38 13.68
N GLY A 317 -14.36 2.42 13.12
CA GLY A 317 -15.60 3.02 13.56
C GLY A 317 -15.38 4.05 14.68
N GLN A 318 -16.03 3.83 15.84
CA GLN A 318 -16.13 4.83 16.91
C GLN A 318 -15.09 4.68 18.03
N HIS A 319 -14.01 3.93 17.83
CA HIS A 319 -12.94 3.80 18.81
C HIS A 319 -12.08 5.06 18.82
N VAL A 320 -12.27 5.91 19.85
CA VAL A 320 -11.64 7.23 19.94
C VAL A 320 -10.12 7.12 20.01
N ASP A 321 -9.42 7.90 19.19
CA ASP A 321 -7.98 8.12 19.31
C ASP A 321 -7.72 9.34 20.21
N ALA A 322 -7.34 9.10 21.45
CA ALA A 322 -7.15 10.17 22.44
C ALA A 322 -5.95 11.11 22.13
N ARG A 323 -5.07 10.72 21.19
CA ARG A 323 -3.91 11.54 20.77
C ARG A 323 -4.31 12.78 19.98
N VAL A 324 -5.45 12.74 19.31
CA VAL A 324 -5.93 13.82 18.45
C VAL A 324 -6.70 14.86 19.25
N GLN A 325 -6.30 16.13 19.16
CA GLN A 325 -6.95 17.23 19.88
C GLN A 325 -7.08 18.47 18.99
N PRO A 326 -8.18 19.22 19.08
CA PRO A 326 -9.39 18.92 19.87
C PRO A 326 -10.18 17.74 19.31
N GLN A 327 -10.87 17.03 20.17
CA GLN A 327 -11.76 15.92 19.75
C GLN A 327 -12.97 16.43 18.98
N ARG A 328 -13.49 15.58 18.10
CA ARG A 328 -14.71 15.81 17.31
C ARG A 328 -15.73 14.69 17.54
N PRO A 329 -16.42 14.70 18.72
CA PRO A 329 -17.37 13.65 19.06
C PRO A 329 -18.55 13.57 18.06
N ASP A 330 -18.88 14.67 17.41
CA ASP A 330 -19.85 14.73 16.32
C ASP A 330 -19.45 13.86 15.12
N LEU A 331 -18.17 13.91 14.70
CA LEU A 331 -17.64 13.08 13.65
C LEU A 331 -17.45 11.63 14.09
N VAL A 332 -16.98 11.40 15.31
CA VAL A 332 -16.85 10.04 15.86
C VAL A 332 -18.19 9.32 15.88
N ALA A 333 -19.28 10.02 16.22
CA ALA A 333 -20.62 9.43 16.29
C ALA A 333 -21.14 8.91 14.93
N ILE A 334 -20.68 9.48 13.82
CA ILE A 334 -21.08 9.09 12.46
C ILE A 334 -20.04 8.24 11.73
N ALA A 335 -18.90 7.94 12.38
CA ALA A 335 -17.84 7.16 11.76
C ALA A 335 -18.32 5.75 11.42
N LYS A 336 -18.18 5.37 10.15
CA LYS A 336 -18.51 4.03 9.67
C LYS A 336 -17.53 3.00 10.17
N VAL A 337 -18.04 1.84 10.55
CA VAL A 337 -17.22 0.65 10.83
C VAL A 337 -16.82 0.04 9.49
N PRO A 338 -15.53 -0.25 9.26
CA PRO A 338 -15.09 -0.98 8.08
C PRO A 338 -15.70 -2.39 7.98
N ASP A 339 -15.88 -2.88 6.75
CA ASP A 339 -16.53 -4.15 6.50
C ASP A 339 -15.70 -5.37 6.91
N TYR A 340 -14.35 -5.27 6.81
CA TYR A 340 -13.47 -6.40 7.04
C TYR A 340 -12.05 -5.96 7.46
N ALA A 341 -11.60 -6.44 8.61
CA ALA A 341 -10.24 -6.22 9.10
C ALA A 341 -9.23 -7.14 8.41
N LEU A 342 -8.06 -6.61 8.10
CA LEU A 342 -6.97 -7.30 7.38
C LEU A 342 -5.78 -7.66 8.28
N GLY A 343 -5.91 -7.41 9.60
CA GLY A 343 -4.84 -7.56 10.57
C GLY A 343 -4.03 -6.28 10.77
N ALA A 344 -3.46 -6.14 11.98
CA ALA A 344 -2.71 -4.95 12.35
C ALA A 344 -1.38 -4.85 11.60
N HIS A 345 -1.09 -3.64 11.07
CA HIS A 345 0.18 -3.28 10.42
C HIS A 345 0.55 -4.12 9.20
N THR A 346 -0.41 -4.71 8.50
CA THR A 346 -0.12 -5.54 7.32
C THR A 346 0.34 -4.72 6.11
N ALA A 347 0.14 -3.40 6.13
CA ALA A 347 0.35 -2.49 5.02
C ALA A 347 -0.37 -2.98 3.75
N SER A 348 -1.69 -3.19 3.86
CA SER A 348 -2.55 -3.63 2.76
C SER A 348 -2.69 -2.52 1.73
N LEU A 349 -2.22 -2.76 0.49
CA LEU A 349 -2.12 -1.75 -0.57
C LEU A 349 -2.84 -2.16 -1.86
N GLY A 350 -2.59 -3.36 -2.38
CA GLY A 350 -3.19 -3.85 -3.62
C GLY A 350 -4.60 -4.38 -3.40
N LEU A 351 -5.49 -4.16 -4.38
CA LEU A 351 -6.85 -4.71 -4.38
C LEU A 351 -7.27 -5.02 -5.82
N THR A 352 -7.74 -6.23 -6.07
CA THR A 352 -8.44 -6.58 -7.31
C THR A 352 -9.50 -7.62 -7.04
N PHE A 353 -10.72 -7.43 -7.57
CA PHE A 353 -11.73 -8.49 -7.58
C PHE A 353 -11.43 -9.48 -8.69
N TYR A 354 -11.60 -10.76 -8.40
CA TYR A 354 -11.38 -11.81 -9.39
C TYR A 354 -12.67 -12.06 -10.17
N THR A 355 -12.60 -11.85 -11.49
CA THR A 355 -13.75 -11.99 -12.41
C THR A 355 -13.49 -12.92 -13.59
N VAL A 356 -12.28 -13.52 -13.65
CA VAL A 356 -11.84 -14.39 -14.74
C VAL A 356 -11.82 -15.83 -14.25
N GLY A 357 -12.12 -16.79 -15.11
CA GLY A 357 -12.35 -18.18 -14.70
C GLY A 357 -11.12 -19.10 -14.72
N LEU A 358 -9.89 -18.58 -14.64
CA LEU A 358 -8.69 -19.44 -14.68
C LEU A 358 -8.46 -20.20 -13.36
N PHE A 359 -8.63 -19.52 -12.22
CA PHE A 359 -8.44 -20.12 -10.91
C PHE A 359 -9.59 -21.08 -10.54
N PRO A 360 -9.38 -22.04 -9.62
CA PRO A 360 -10.43 -22.90 -9.09
C PRO A 360 -11.70 -22.14 -8.68
N ALA A 361 -12.85 -22.79 -8.77
CA ALA A 361 -14.17 -22.15 -8.61
C ALA A 361 -14.37 -21.39 -7.29
N HIS A 362 -13.68 -21.77 -6.20
CA HIS A 362 -13.80 -21.09 -4.91
C HIS A 362 -13.20 -19.66 -4.94
N TYR A 363 -12.34 -19.34 -5.91
CA TYR A 363 -11.83 -17.99 -6.14
C TYR A 363 -12.75 -17.13 -7.03
N ALA A 364 -13.82 -17.66 -7.58
CA ALA A 364 -14.68 -16.97 -8.53
C ALA A 364 -15.39 -15.73 -7.95
N ASN A 365 -15.56 -15.67 -6.63
CA ASN A 365 -16.22 -14.56 -5.94
C ASN A 365 -15.34 -14.10 -4.77
N GLY A 366 -14.49 -13.15 -5.01
CA GLY A 366 -13.64 -12.60 -3.96
C GLY A 366 -12.63 -11.59 -4.48
N ALA A 367 -11.80 -11.14 -3.56
CA ALA A 367 -10.80 -10.13 -3.82
C ALA A 367 -9.40 -10.60 -3.40
N PHE A 368 -8.40 -10.34 -4.24
CA PHE A 368 -7.00 -10.47 -3.87
C PHE A 368 -6.49 -9.15 -3.31
N VAL A 369 -5.73 -9.24 -2.20
CA VAL A 369 -5.12 -8.11 -1.52
C VAL A 369 -3.62 -8.33 -1.37
N GLY A 370 -2.83 -7.37 -1.85
CA GLY A 370 -1.39 -7.32 -1.63
C GLY A 370 -1.06 -6.65 -0.30
N GLN A 371 -0.36 -7.35 0.58
CA GLN A 371 0.06 -6.87 1.90
C GLN A 371 1.57 -6.66 1.92
N HIS A 372 2.00 -5.40 1.91
CA HIS A 372 3.40 -4.99 1.78
C HIS A 372 4.27 -5.36 2.99
N GLY A 373 3.64 -5.50 4.15
CA GLY A 373 4.28 -5.94 5.38
C GLY A 373 4.68 -4.82 6.33
N SER A 374 4.67 -5.17 7.62
CA SER A 374 4.87 -4.26 8.74
C SER A 374 6.32 -3.77 8.86
N TRP A 375 6.48 -2.61 9.49
CA TRP A 375 7.77 -2.08 9.93
C TRP A 375 7.84 -1.94 11.47
N ASN A 376 6.69 -2.05 12.15
CA ASN A 376 6.50 -1.70 13.57
C ASN A 376 5.71 -2.76 14.35
N ARG A 377 5.72 -4.02 13.91
CA ARG A 377 5.06 -5.14 14.60
C ARG A 377 6.02 -6.30 14.83
N ASN A 378 5.91 -6.95 15.97
CA ASN A 378 6.69 -8.12 16.34
C ASN A 378 5.77 -9.26 16.84
N PRO A 379 5.72 -10.45 16.18
CA PRO A 379 6.40 -10.74 14.91
C PRO A 379 5.85 -9.88 13.76
N PRO A 380 6.58 -9.77 12.63
CA PRO A 380 6.11 -9.07 11.44
C PRO A 380 4.79 -9.63 10.93
N SER A 381 3.94 -8.78 10.34
CA SER A 381 2.68 -9.13 9.69
C SER A 381 2.65 -8.67 8.24
N GLY A 382 1.73 -9.22 7.44
CA GLY A 382 1.69 -8.99 6.01
C GLY A 382 2.80 -9.76 5.28
N TYR A 383 3.47 -9.14 4.29
CA TYR A 383 4.45 -9.79 3.42
C TYR A 383 3.86 -10.98 2.66
N GLN A 384 2.67 -10.81 2.15
CA GLN A 384 1.90 -11.87 1.49
C GLN A 384 0.85 -11.29 0.55
N VAL A 385 0.27 -12.15 -0.26
CA VAL A 385 -0.98 -11.89 -0.97
C VAL A 385 -2.04 -12.79 -0.39
N ILE A 386 -3.19 -12.22 -0.07
CA ILE A 386 -4.34 -12.96 0.47
C ILE A 386 -5.52 -12.88 -0.48
N PHE A 387 -6.38 -13.88 -0.43
CA PHE A 387 -7.70 -13.90 -1.05
C PHE A 387 -8.77 -13.81 0.04
N ILE A 388 -9.75 -12.94 -0.16
CA ILE A 388 -10.91 -12.77 0.72
C ILE A 388 -12.14 -13.20 -0.05
N PRO A 389 -12.85 -14.28 0.38
CA PRO A 389 -14.08 -14.69 -0.28
C PRO A 389 -15.21 -13.70 -0.05
N PHE A 390 -16.09 -13.57 -1.06
CA PHE A 390 -17.27 -12.72 -1.02
C PHE A 390 -18.52 -13.55 -1.27
N ALA A 391 -19.59 -13.20 -0.57
CA ALA A 391 -20.94 -13.73 -0.80
C ALA A 391 -21.95 -12.58 -0.80
N ASN A 392 -22.81 -12.51 -1.82
CA ASN A 392 -23.81 -11.44 -1.98
C ASN A 392 -23.19 -10.02 -1.92
N GLY A 393 -21.98 -9.86 -2.45
CA GLY A 393 -21.30 -8.55 -2.52
C GLY A 393 -20.59 -8.11 -1.23
N VAL A 394 -20.53 -8.94 -0.18
CA VAL A 394 -19.84 -8.64 1.09
C VAL A 394 -18.77 -9.70 1.40
N PRO A 395 -17.67 -9.31 2.09
CA PRO A 395 -16.62 -10.26 2.47
C PRO A 395 -17.10 -11.23 3.54
N VAL A 396 -16.69 -12.48 3.44
CA VAL A 396 -17.11 -13.56 4.36
C VAL A 396 -15.92 -14.47 4.72
N GLY A 397 -16.02 -15.13 5.87
CA GLY A 397 -15.03 -16.13 6.29
C GLY A 397 -13.65 -15.58 6.60
N GLU A 398 -12.67 -16.49 6.66
CA GLU A 398 -11.26 -16.20 6.87
C GLU A 398 -10.54 -15.98 5.53
N PRO A 399 -9.49 -15.15 5.48
CA PRO A 399 -8.71 -14.96 4.26
C PRO A 399 -7.82 -16.19 4.02
N GLU A 400 -7.60 -16.51 2.75
CA GLU A 400 -6.65 -17.54 2.32
C GLU A 400 -5.34 -16.88 1.87
N THR A 401 -4.19 -17.38 2.34
CA THR A 401 -2.88 -16.92 1.85
C THR A 401 -2.59 -17.57 0.49
N ILE A 402 -2.45 -16.73 -0.53
CA ILE A 402 -2.21 -17.13 -1.94
C ILE A 402 -0.72 -17.17 -2.26
N LEU A 403 0.03 -16.24 -1.71
CA LEU A 403 1.45 -16.11 -1.97
C LEU A 403 2.15 -15.65 -0.68
N SER A 404 3.20 -16.36 -0.27
CA SER A 404 3.98 -16.11 0.95
C SER A 404 5.48 -16.27 0.70
N GLY A 405 6.31 -16.29 1.76
CA GLY A 405 7.76 -16.49 1.63
C GLY A 405 8.56 -15.24 1.29
N PHE A 406 7.93 -14.05 1.36
CA PHE A 406 8.59 -12.76 1.12
C PHE A 406 9.55 -12.34 2.26
N VAL A 407 9.44 -12.96 3.42
CA VAL A 407 10.39 -12.81 4.53
C VAL A 407 11.05 -14.16 4.79
N ASN A 408 12.38 -14.18 4.85
CA ASN A 408 13.13 -15.39 5.11
C ASN A 408 13.18 -15.71 6.63
N GLU A 409 13.77 -16.86 6.99
CA GLU A 409 13.88 -17.32 8.39
C GLU A 409 14.72 -16.38 9.27
N ARG A 410 15.58 -15.54 8.69
CA ARG A 410 16.36 -14.54 9.41
C ARG A 410 15.58 -13.24 9.66
N GLY A 411 14.33 -13.15 9.16
CA GLY A 411 13.51 -11.96 9.24
C GLY A 411 13.90 -10.86 8.24
N GLU A 412 14.55 -11.22 7.12
CA GLU A 412 14.95 -10.32 6.04
C GLU A 412 13.93 -10.40 4.89
N ALA A 413 13.60 -9.26 4.29
CA ALA A 413 12.64 -9.19 3.18
C ALA A 413 13.32 -9.52 1.85
N ARG A 414 12.91 -10.62 1.21
CA ARG A 414 13.24 -10.94 -0.18
C ARG A 414 12.43 -10.08 -1.14
N GLY A 415 11.20 -9.76 -0.76
CA GLY A 415 10.27 -8.97 -1.53
C GLY A 415 9.17 -8.37 -0.67
N ARG A 416 8.33 -7.50 -1.28
CA ARG A 416 7.16 -6.88 -0.65
C ARG A 416 6.05 -6.72 -1.68
N PRO A 417 4.93 -7.48 -1.57
CA PRO A 417 3.80 -7.34 -2.48
C PRO A 417 3.14 -5.97 -2.39
N VAL A 418 2.82 -5.35 -3.52
CA VAL A 418 2.12 -4.07 -3.60
C VAL A 418 0.85 -4.21 -4.43
N GLY A 419 0.89 -3.82 -5.69
CA GLY A 419 -0.24 -3.90 -6.60
C GLY A 419 -0.54 -5.34 -7.01
N VAL A 420 -1.82 -5.63 -7.21
CA VAL A 420 -2.32 -6.90 -7.73
C VAL A 420 -3.28 -6.66 -8.87
N THR A 421 -3.20 -7.45 -9.92
CA THR A 421 -4.13 -7.43 -11.08
C THR A 421 -4.14 -8.80 -11.74
N THR A 422 -4.87 -8.97 -12.84
CA THR A 422 -4.83 -10.20 -13.63
C THR A 422 -4.26 -9.92 -15.02
N ASP A 423 -3.54 -10.89 -15.60
CA ASP A 423 -3.18 -10.87 -17.01
C ASP A 423 -4.38 -11.19 -17.93
N ALA A 424 -4.14 -11.26 -19.23
CA ALA A 424 -5.18 -11.55 -20.22
C ALA A 424 -5.74 -12.98 -20.10
N SER A 425 -4.93 -13.94 -19.61
CA SER A 425 -5.33 -15.32 -19.38
C SER A 425 -6.12 -15.51 -18.07
N GLY A 426 -6.08 -14.52 -17.17
CA GLY A 426 -6.68 -14.57 -15.84
C GLY A 426 -5.74 -15.02 -14.73
N ALA A 427 -4.43 -15.18 -14.99
CA ALA A 427 -3.45 -15.40 -13.94
C ALA A 427 -3.26 -14.13 -13.11
N LEU A 428 -2.99 -14.29 -11.82
CA LEU A 428 -2.77 -13.16 -10.91
C LEU A 428 -1.34 -12.63 -11.10
N LEU A 429 -1.22 -11.32 -11.30
CA LEU A 429 0.05 -10.60 -11.30
C LEU A 429 0.22 -9.85 -9.99
N VAL A 430 1.43 -9.88 -9.44
CA VAL A 430 1.79 -9.25 -8.17
C VAL A 430 3.06 -8.42 -8.36
N ALA A 431 2.97 -7.12 -8.17
CA ALA A 431 4.13 -6.24 -8.15
C ALA A 431 4.89 -6.40 -6.83
N ASP A 432 6.19 -6.53 -6.90
CA ASP A 432 7.12 -6.70 -5.79
C ASP A 432 8.20 -5.62 -5.87
N ASP A 433 8.05 -4.57 -5.07
CA ASP A 433 8.90 -3.38 -5.16
C ASP A 433 10.32 -3.60 -4.63
N VAL A 434 10.50 -4.44 -3.62
CA VAL A 434 11.81 -4.81 -3.09
C VAL A 434 12.47 -5.90 -3.93
N GLY A 435 11.68 -6.83 -4.46
CA GLY A 435 12.16 -7.87 -5.37
C GLY A 435 12.47 -7.35 -6.78
N ASN A 436 12.06 -6.13 -7.12
CA ASN A 436 12.23 -5.53 -8.46
C ASN A 436 11.66 -6.39 -9.58
N CYS A 437 10.51 -7.01 -9.34
CA CYS A 437 9.89 -7.95 -10.28
C CYS A 437 8.36 -7.90 -10.20
N VAL A 438 7.73 -8.55 -11.18
CA VAL A 438 6.32 -8.90 -11.16
C VAL A 438 6.23 -10.42 -11.16
N TRP A 439 5.50 -10.97 -10.19
CA TRP A 439 5.21 -12.40 -10.07
C TRP A 439 3.90 -12.72 -10.78
N ARG A 440 3.85 -13.87 -11.46
CA ARG A 440 2.65 -14.43 -12.09
C ARG A 440 2.28 -15.72 -11.38
N ILE A 441 1.03 -15.78 -10.92
CA ILE A 441 0.47 -16.93 -10.21
C ILE A 441 -0.65 -17.52 -11.07
N ALA A 442 -0.61 -18.83 -11.30
CA ALA A 442 -1.61 -19.56 -12.07
C ALA A 442 -1.87 -20.92 -11.41
N PRO A 443 -3.00 -21.59 -11.69
CA PRO A 443 -3.19 -22.98 -11.30
C PRO A 443 -2.13 -23.89 -11.92
N VAL A 444 -1.75 -24.93 -11.19
CA VAL A 444 -0.96 -26.03 -11.78
C VAL A 444 -1.81 -26.69 -12.85
N SER A 445 -1.35 -26.68 -14.09
CA SER A 445 -2.04 -27.41 -15.17
C SER A 445 -1.91 -28.92 -14.90
N ASP A 446 -3.02 -29.63 -14.85
CA ASP A 446 -2.98 -31.09 -14.98
C ASP A 446 -2.37 -31.42 -16.35
N ARG A 447 -1.12 -31.91 -16.34
CA ARG A 447 -0.43 -32.39 -17.54
C ARG A 447 -0.93 -33.78 -17.89
#